data_ee70542054cd9f2ca6b636d625d940a3
#
_entry.id   ee70542054cd9f2ca6b636d625d940a3
#
_cell.length_a   1.000
_cell.length_b   1.000
_cell.length_c   1.000
_cell.angle_alpha   90.00
_cell.angle_beta   90.00
_cell.angle_gamma   90.00
#
_symmetry.space_group_name_H-M   'P 1'
#
loop_
_entity.id
_entity.type
_entity.pdbx_description
1 polymer ?
#
loop_
_entity_poly.entity_id
_entity_poly.type
_entity_poly.pdbx_seq_one_letter_code
_entity_poly.pdbx_strand_id
1 'polypeptide(L)'
;MSTTAIIIVDHGSKRGESNAMLEEFVERFRKFTSYTIVEPAHMELAEPSISQAFDRCVAQGATRVVVMPYFLLPGRHWSKDIPRLTADAAGKHEGVEFLVTAPIGLHPLMQEIVQSRIDHCLKHAAGEAGPCDVCQGTEEGCVMRSSGDGV
;
A
#
# COMPACT_ATOMS: atom_id res chain seq x y z
N MET A 1 26.85 -4.69 -9.97
CA MET A 1 26.26 -4.41 -8.63
C MET A 1 24.76 -4.63 -8.67
N SER A 2 24.20 -5.21 -7.61
CA SER A 2 22.76 -5.46 -7.52
C SER A 2 22.00 -4.20 -7.10
N THR A 3 21.04 -3.79 -7.89
CA THR A 3 20.14 -2.68 -7.56
C THR A 3 18.76 -3.24 -7.23
N THR A 4 18.34 -3.07 -5.99
CA THR A 4 17.05 -3.55 -5.51
C THR A 4 16.00 -2.44 -5.62
N ALA A 5 14.91 -2.75 -6.30
CA ALA A 5 13.72 -1.92 -6.35
C ALA A 5 12.61 -2.52 -5.50
N ILE A 6 11.73 -1.66 -4.99
CA ILE A 6 10.56 -2.05 -4.19
C ILE A 6 9.30 -1.68 -4.94
N ILE A 7 8.37 -2.62 -5.04
CA ILE A 7 7.00 -2.37 -5.48
C ILE A 7 6.10 -2.58 -4.26
N ILE A 8 5.30 -1.57 -3.92
CA ILE A 8 4.28 -1.68 -2.89
C ILE A 8 2.95 -1.82 -3.59
N VAL A 9 2.27 -2.94 -3.40
CA VAL A 9 1.06 -3.28 -4.12
C VAL A 9 -0.12 -3.48 -3.18
N ASP A 10 -1.24 -2.80 -3.46
CA ASP A 10 -2.51 -3.06 -2.82
C ASP A 10 -3.43 -3.87 -3.76
N HIS A 11 -4.64 -4.17 -3.29
CA HIS A 11 -5.63 -4.86 -4.11
C HIS A 11 -6.06 -4.02 -5.32
N GLY A 12 -6.13 -2.71 -5.15
CA GLY A 12 -6.72 -1.81 -6.11
C GLY A 12 -8.20 -1.59 -5.84
N SER A 13 -8.72 -0.47 -6.30
CA SER A 13 -10.11 -0.07 -6.09
C SER A 13 -10.64 0.67 -7.31
N LYS A 14 -11.96 0.63 -7.50
CA LYS A 14 -12.65 1.53 -8.43
C LYS A 14 -12.71 2.95 -7.88
N ARG A 15 -12.48 3.15 -6.57
CA ARG A 15 -12.46 4.46 -5.91
C ARG A 15 -11.07 5.07 -6.03
N GLY A 16 -10.99 6.17 -6.77
CA GLY A 16 -9.72 6.87 -7.01
C GLY A 16 -9.05 7.35 -5.73
N GLU A 17 -9.82 7.74 -4.72
CA GLU A 17 -9.30 8.18 -3.42
C GLU A 17 -8.54 7.08 -2.67
N SER A 18 -8.99 5.83 -2.75
CA SER A 18 -8.27 4.69 -2.16
C SER A 18 -6.96 4.44 -2.89
N ASN A 19 -6.97 4.48 -4.21
CA ASN A 19 -5.76 4.30 -5.01
C ASN A 19 -4.74 5.43 -4.75
N ALA A 20 -5.23 6.67 -4.60
CA ALA A 20 -4.38 7.83 -4.28
C ALA A 20 -3.72 7.69 -2.91
N MET A 21 -4.37 7.07 -1.94
CA MET A 21 -3.79 6.83 -0.61
C MET A 21 -2.58 5.90 -0.67
N LEU A 22 -2.62 4.88 -1.52
CA LEU A 22 -1.44 4.03 -1.72
C LEU A 22 -0.29 4.84 -2.33
N GLU A 23 -0.57 5.64 -3.34
CA GLU A 23 0.45 6.48 -3.99
C GLU A 23 1.07 7.46 -3.01
N GLU A 24 0.26 8.08 -2.16
CA GLU A 24 0.75 8.96 -1.10
C GLU A 24 1.62 8.20 -0.08
N PHE A 25 1.20 7.00 0.32
CA PHE A 25 2.01 6.16 1.20
C PHE A 25 3.37 5.85 0.57
N VAL A 26 3.40 5.51 -0.72
CA VAL A 26 4.65 5.23 -1.44
C VAL A 26 5.57 6.46 -1.44
N GLU A 27 5.03 7.66 -1.64
CA GLU A 27 5.82 8.90 -1.56
C GLU A 27 6.42 9.11 -0.16
N ARG A 28 5.66 8.86 0.90
CA ARG A 28 6.15 8.92 2.28
C ARG A 28 7.22 7.86 2.52
N PHE A 29 7.02 6.66 1.99
CA PHE A 29 8.00 5.57 2.12
C PHE A 29 9.30 5.88 1.38
N ARG A 30 9.24 6.49 0.20
CA ARG A 30 10.44 6.94 -0.53
C ARG A 30 11.32 7.86 0.31
N LYS A 31 10.69 8.75 1.07
CA LYS A 31 11.41 9.70 1.95
C LYS A 31 11.98 9.03 3.19
N PHE A 32 11.40 7.92 3.61
CA PHE A 32 11.80 7.19 4.81
C PHE A 32 12.88 6.16 4.54
N THR A 33 12.80 5.45 3.41
CA THR A 33 13.67 4.31 3.10
C THR A 33 14.97 4.75 2.40
N SER A 34 15.98 3.89 2.46
CA SER A 34 17.22 4.06 1.69
C SER A 34 17.14 3.50 0.27
N TYR A 35 16.06 2.77 -0.07
CA TYR A 35 15.89 2.28 -1.44
C TYR A 35 15.63 3.45 -2.40
N THR A 36 16.32 3.46 -3.52
CA THR A 36 16.24 4.56 -4.50
C THR A 36 15.12 4.37 -5.52
N ILE A 37 14.66 3.13 -5.71
CA ILE A 37 13.61 2.79 -6.66
C ILE A 37 12.44 2.20 -5.87
N VAL A 38 11.34 2.95 -5.77
CA VAL A 38 10.11 2.51 -5.10
C VAL A 38 8.93 2.91 -5.97
N GLU A 39 8.12 1.94 -6.38
CA GLU A 39 6.97 2.15 -7.26
C GLU A 39 5.69 1.60 -6.63
N PRO A 40 4.56 2.31 -6.80
CA PRO A 40 3.27 1.79 -6.43
C PRO A 40 2.74 0.83 -7.49
N ALA A 41 1.89 -0.11 -7.08
CA ALA A 41 1.11 -0.94 -8.00
C ALA A 41 -0.23 -1.29 -7.39
N HIS A 42 -1.21 -1.55 -8.26
CA HIS A 42 -2.50 -2.11 -7.88
C HIS A 42 -2.62 -3.50 -8.52
N MET A 43 -3.08 -4.48 -7.74
CA MET A 43 -3.22 -5.84 -8.24
C MET A 43 -4.22 -5.91 -9.39
N GLU A 44 -5.32 -5.17 -9.27
CA GLU A 44 -6.37 -5.06 -10.27
C GLU A 44 -7.14 -3.74 -10.13
N LEU A 45 -8.08 -3.46 -11.00
CA LEU A 45 -9.05 -2.34 -10.99
C LEU A 45 -8.46 -0.95 -11.19
N ALA A 46 -7.16 -0.77 -11.14
CA ALA A 46 -6.50 0.52 -11.33
C ALA A 46 -5.09 0.35 -11.86
N GLU A 47 -4.57 1.41 -12.46
CA GLU A 47 -3.18 1.51 -12.89
C GLU A 47 -2.38 2.36 -11.89
N PRO A 48 -1.05 2.12 -11.75
CA PRO A 48 -0.27 1.14 -12.48
C PRO A 48 -0.50 -0.28 -11.98
N SER A 49 -0.48 -1.25 -12.91
CA SER A 49 -0.49 -2.67 -12.60
C SER A 49 0.87 -3.13 -12.07
N ILE A 50 0.95 -4.36 -11.56
CA ILE A 50 2.24 -4.97 -11.19
C ILE A 50 3.18 -5.01 -12.39
N SER A 51 2.67 -5.38 -13.57
CA SER A 51 3.47 -5.43 -14.80
C SER A 51 4.07 -4.07 -15.15
N GLN A 52 3.26 -3.01 -15.10
CA GLN A 52 3.72 -1.65 -15.40
C GLN A 52 4.74 -1.15 -14.37
N ALA A 53 4.49 -1.41 -13.09
CA ALA A 53 5.43 -1.03 -12.02
C ALA A 53 6.75 -1.79 -12.16
N PHE A 54 6.70 -3.07 -12.51
CA PHE A 54 7.90 -3.88 -12.74
C PHE A 54 8.73 -3.31 -13.90
N ASP A 55 8.08 -2.97 -15.01
CA ASP A 55 8.75 -2.35 -16.16
C ASP A 55 9.43 -1.04 -15.76
N ARG A 56 8.77 -0.21 -14.93
CA ARG A 56 9.35 1.05 -14.43
C ARG A 56 10.57 0.81 -13.55
N CYS A 57 10.53 -0.22 -12.70
CA CYS A 57 11.67 -0.58 -11.87
C CYS A 57 12.88 -0.98 -12.71
N VAL A 58 12.66 -1.82 -13.71
CA VAL A 58 13.73 -2.27 -14.63
C VAL A 58 14.28 -1.11 -15.45
N ALA A 59 13.41 -0.23 -15.94
CA ALA A 59 13.83 0.96 -16.68
C ALA A 59 14.71 1.90 -15.86
N GLN A 60 14.56 1.89 -14.54
CA GLN A 60 15.40 2.66 -13.61
C GLN A 60 16.68 1.92 -13.20
N GLY A 61 16.92 0.74 -13.73
CA GLY A 61 18.15 -0.01 -13.51
C GLY A 61 18.07 -1.12 -12.46
N ALA A 62 16.87 -1.51 -12.04
CA ALA A 62 16.72 -2.59 -11.07
C ALA A 62 17.17 -3.93 -11.63
N THR A 63 17.97 -4.66 -10.85
CA THR A 63 18.37 -6.04 -11.14
C THR A 63 17.65 -7.04 -10.23
N ARG A 64 17.00 -6.52 -9.17
CA ARG A 64 16.13 -7.28 -8.28
C ARG A 64 14.92 -6.44 -7.95
N VAL A 65 13.73 -7.03 -8.04
CA VAL A 65 12.47 -6.38 -7.68
C VAL A 65 11.84 -7.12 -6.52
N VAL A 66 11.60 -6.41 -5.43
CA VAL A 66 10.91 -6.92 -4.25
C VAL A 66 9.49 -6.39 -4.26
N VAL A 67 8.51 -7.28 -4.29
CA VAL A 67 7.09 -6.94 -4.30
C VAL A 67 6.54 -7.15 -2.89
N MET A 68 6.10 -6.05 -2.26
CA MET A 68 5.53 -6.03 -0.92
C MET A 68 4.02 -5.86 -0.99
N PRO A 69 3.24 -6.90 -0.64
CA PRO A 69 1.79 -6.80 -0.59
C PRO A 69 1.35 -5.92 0.58
N TYR A 70 0.72 -4.81 0.28
CA TYR A 70 0.19 -3.88 1.28
C TYR A 70 -1.20 -4.35 1.72
N PHE A 71 -1.21 -5.52 2.38
CA PHE A 71 -2.41 -6.20 2.89
C PHE A 71 -2.26 -6.44 4.39
N LEU A 72 -3.37 -6.35 5.11
CA LEU A 72 -3.34 -6.63 6.55
C LEU A 72 -3.11 -8.11 6.83
N LEU A 73 -3.88 -8.97 6.17
CA LEU A 73 -3.88 -10.39 6.49
C LEU A 73 -3.46 -11.23 5.28
N PRO A 74 -2.86 -12.39 5.53
CA PRO A 74 -2.58 -13.35 4.46
C PRO A 74 -3.90 -13.87 3.87
N GLY A 75 -3.88 -14.13 2.58
CA GLY A 75 -5.03 -14.64 1.86
C GLY A 75 -4.62 -15.10 0.46
N ARG A 76 -5.60 -15.49 -0.33
CA ARG A 76 -5.38 -16.03 -1.66
C ARG A 76 -4.67 -15.03 -2.59
N HIS A 77 -5.02 -13.75 -2.50
CA HIS A 77 -4.37 -12.72 -3.31
C HIS A 77 -2.88 -12.64 -3.02
N TRP A 78 -2.48 -12.73 -1.76
CA TRP A 78 -1.08 -12.77 -1.39
C TRP A 78 -0.40 -14.06 -1.79
N SER A 79 -1.01 -15.22 -1.51
CA SER A 79 -0.33 -16.51 -1.67
C SER A 79 -0.29 -17.03 -3.10
N LYS A 80 -1.18 -16.57 -3.97
CA LYS A 80 -1.32 -17.08 -5.34
C LYS A 80 -1.28 -15.98 -6.40
N ASP A 81 -2.11 -14.95 -6.27
CA ASP A 81 -2.28 -13.94 -7.32
C ASP A 81 -1.06 -13.03 -7.46
N ILE A 82 -0.56 -12.49 -6.36
CA ILE A 82 0.63 -11.62 -6.40
C ILE A 82 1.86 -12.36 -6.91
N PRO A 83 2.20 -13.58 -6.41
CA PRO A 83 3.33 -14.33 -6.96
C PRO A 83 3.20 -14.63 -8.44
N ARG A 84 2.00 -15.00 -8.91
CA ARG A 84 1.76 -15.28 -10.33
C ARG A 84 1.94 -14.02 -11.18
N LEU A 85 1.33 -12.91 -10.80
CA LEU A 85 1.44 -11.64 -11.53
C LEU A 85 2.87 -11.13 -11.55
N THR A 86 3.61 -11.32 -10.45
CA THR A 86 5.01 -10.93 -10.36
C THR A 86 5.89 -11.80 -11.26
N ALA A 87 5.66 -13.11 -11.26
CA ALA A 87 6.40 -14.03 -12.14
C ALA A 87 6.15 -13.72 -13.62
N ASP A 88 4.90 -13.43 -13.99
CA ASP A 88 4.54 -13.04 -15.34
C ASP A 88 5.24 -11.74 -15.76
N ALA A 89 5.29 -10.75 -14.88
CA ALA A 89 5.99 -9.49 -15.12
C ALA A 89 7.50 -9.71 -15.28
N ALA A 90 8.10 -10.50 -14.39
CA ALA A 90 9.53 -10.82 -14.42
C ALA A 90 9.92 -11.59 -15.68
N GLY A 91 9.03 -12.42 -16.22
CA GLY A 91 9.26 -13.18 -17.44
C GLY A 91 9.53 -12.34 -18.68
N LYS A 92 9.21 -11.06 -18.66
CA LYS A 92 9.51 -10.11 -19.74
C LYS A 92 10.93 -9.52 -19.66
N HIS A 93 11.64 -9.75 -18.55
CA HIS A 93 12.92 -9.13 -18.27
C HIS A 93 13.96 -10.18 -17.90
N GLU A 94 14.80 -10.54 -18.87
CA GLU A 94 15.86 -11.51 -18.63
C GLU A 94 16.88 -11.00 -17.61
N GLY A 95 17.28 -11.87 -16.69
CA GLY A 95 18.32 -11.57 -15.71
C GLY A 95 17.87 -10.74 -14.52
N VAL A 96 16.57 -10.43 -14.38
CA VAL A 96 16.04 -9.70 -13.23
C VAL A 96 15.46 -10.68 -12.23
N GLU A 97 15.95 -10.64 -11.01
CA GLU A 97 15.43 -11.44 -9.90
C GLU A 97 14.19 -10.80 -9.29
N PHE A 98 13.33 -11.61 -8.70
CA PHE A 98 12.19 -11.08 -7.94
C PHE A 98 11.95 -11.85 -6.65
N LEU A 99 11.30 -11.18 -5.71
CA LEU A 99 10.91 -11.71 -4.43
C LEU A 99 9.55 -11.11 -4.05
N VAL A 100 8.63 -11.93 -3.55
CA VAL A 100 7.38 -11.45 -2.95
C VAL A 100 7.51 -11.61 -1.43
N THR A 101 7.28 -10.53 -0.70
CA THR A 101 7.39 -10.54 0.77
C THR A 101 6.12 -11.02 1.43
N ALA A 102 6.15 -11.18 2.75
CA ALA A 102 4.96 -11.34 3.56
C ALA A 102 4.12 -10.06 3.55
N PRO A 103 2.79 -10.14 3.75
CA PRO A 103 1.96 -8.97 4.00
C PRO A 103 2.26 -8.38 5.39
N ILE A 104 1.55 -7.32 5.76
CA ILE A 104 1.72 -6.67 7.07
C ILE A 104 1.46 -7.64 8.22
N GLY A 105 0.33 -8.36 8.17
CA GLY A 105 -0.02 -9.39 9.15
C GLY A 105 -0.09 -8.88 10.58
N LEU A 106 0.47 -9.67 11.49
CA LEU A 106 0.50 -9.37 12.92
C LEU A 106 1.77 -8.61 13.35
N HIS A 107 2.29 -7.75 12.49
CA HIS A 107 3.48 -6.97 12.83
C HIS A 107 3.26 -6.18 14.13
N PRO A 108 4.24 -6.17 15.06
CA PRO A 108 4.08 -5.54 16.39
C PRO A 108 3.67 -4.06 16.34
N LEU A 109 4.06 -3.31 15.32
CA LEU A 109 3.67 -1.92 15.16
C LEU A 109 2.18 -1.73 14.85
N MET A 110 1.46 -2.78 14.45
CA MET A 110 0.03 -2.70 14.17
C MET A 110 -0.80 -2.36 15.42
N GLN A 111 -0.36 -2.82 16.58
CA GLN A 111 -1.01 -2.49 17.86
C GLN A 111 -0.96 -0.96 18.10
N GLU A 112 0.17 -0.33 17.83
CA GLU A 112 0.34 1.11 17.97
C GLU A 112 -0.52 1.87 16.96
N ILE A 113 -0.59 1.40 15.72
CA ILE A 113 -1.43 1.99 14.68
C ILE A 113 -2.90 1.96 15.11
N VAL A 114 -3.40 0.80 15.54
CA VAL A 114 -4.78 0.64 15.99
C VAL A 114 -5.09 1.55 17.17
N GLN A 115 -4.22 1.57 18.19
CA GLN A 115 -4.38 2.44 19.35
C GLN A 115 -4.46 3.92 18.95
N SER A 116 -3.55 4.35 18.08
CA SER A 116 -3.51 5.73 17.59
C SER A 116 -4.79 6.13 16.85
N ARG A 117 -5.33 5.24 16.01
CA ARG A 117 -6.59 5.49 15.29
C ARG A 117 -7.78 5.62 16.26
N ILE A 118 -7.86 4.73 17.25
CA ILE A 118 -8.92 4.77 18.28
C ILE A 118 -8.83 6.08 19.07
N ASP A 119 -7.66 6.42 19.57
CA ASP A 119 -7.45 7.62 20.37
C ASP A 119 -7.80 8.90 19.63
N HIS A 120 -7.43 8.98 18.36
CA HIS A 120 -7.77 10.15 17.55
C HIS A 120 -9.29 10.30 17.37
N CYS A 121 -9.98 9.22 17.06
CA CYS A 121 -11.45 9.27 16.90
C CYS A 121 -12.16 9.64 18.21
N LEU A 122 -11.68 9.15 19.35
CA LEU A 122 -12.22 9.54 20.65
C LEU A 122 -12.02 11.04 20.94
N LYS A 123 -10.86 11.58 20.62
CA LYS A 123 -10.59 13.02 20.75
C LYS A 123 -11.44 13.84 19.78
N HIS A 124 -11.61 13.39 18.57
CA HIS A 124 -12.48 14.07 17.60
C HIS A 124 -13.94 14.08 18.09
N ALA A 125 -14.44 12.96 18.63
CA ALA A 125 -15.77 12.87 19.20
C ALA A 125 -15.97 13.81 20.38
N ALA A 126 -14.93 14.06 21.18
CA ALA A 126 -14.95 14.98 22.31
C ALA A 126 -14.74 16.45 21.91
N GLY A 127 -14.55 16.75 20.64
CA GLY A 127 -14.28 18.10 20.16
C GLY A 127 -12.85 18.59 20.40
N GLU A 128 -11.95 17.68 20.78
CA GLU A 128 -10.55 17.99 21.11
C GLU A 128 -9.58 17.87 19.94
N ALA A 129 -10.03 17.30 18.83
CA ALA A 129 -9.23 17.14 17.61
C ALA A 129 -10.10 17.28 16.37
N GLY A 130 -9.49 17.68 15.28
CA GLY A 130 -10.13 17.72 13.97
C GLY A 130 -10.26 16.34 13.32
N PRO A 131 -10.80 16.28 12.09
CA PRO A 131 -10.92 15.01 11.37
C PRO A 131 -9.55 14.41 11.05
N CYS A 132 -9.49 13.09 10.93
CA CYS A 132 -8.24 12.40 10.64
C CYS A 132 -7.89 12.45 9.15
N ASP A 133 -6.65 12.08 8.83
CA ASP A 133 -6.12 12.03 7.46
C ASP A 133 -6.92 11.11 6.54
N VAL A 134 -7.43 9.99 7.05
CA VAL A 134 -8.21 9.04 6.25
C VAL A 134 -9.57 9.63 5.86
N CYS A 135 -10.30 10.17 6.85
CA CYS A 135 -11.63 10.75 6.59
C CYS A 135 -11.57 11.97 5.69
N GLN A 136 -10.54 12.80 5.84
CA GLN A 136 -10.33 13.96 4.96
C GLN A 136 -10.03 13.55 3.52
N GLY A 137 -9.50 12.37 3.30
CA GLY A 137 -9.17 11.84 1.98
C GLY A 137 -10.35 11.18 1.26
N THR A 138 -11.55 11.16 1.85
CA THR A 138 -12.74 10.53 1.28
C THR A 138 -13.84 11.54 1.00
N GLU A 139 -14.67 11.25 0.00
CA GLU A 139 -15.83 12.12 -0.34
C GLU A 139 -16.85 12.20 0.80
N GLU A 140 -17.04 11.09 1.52
CA GLU A 140 -17.99 11.03 2.63
C GLU A 140 -17.53 11.85 3.84
N GLY A 141 -16.22 12.17 3.93
CA GLY A 141 -15.65 12.79 5.11
C GLY A 141 -15.70 11.84 6.31
N CYS A 142 -15.85 12.39 7.52
CA CYS A 142 -15.90 11.57 8.73
C CYS A 142 -17.21 10.77 8.81
N VAL A 143 -17.07 9.43 8.85
CA VAL A 143 -18.22 8.51 8.96
C VAL A 143 -18.47 8.05 10.40
N MET A 144 -17.72 8.60 11.36
CA MET A 144 -17.87 8.28 12.77
C MET A 144 -19.30 8.54 13.25
N ARG A 145 -19.81 7.63 14.08
CA ARG A 145 -21.08 7.78 14.76
C ARG A 145 -20.86 7.73 16.27
N SER A 146 -21.52 8.63 16.99
CA SER A 146 -21.50 8.64 18.43
C SER A 146 -22.92 8.66 18.97
N SER A 147 -23.08 8.39 20.28
CA SER A 147 -24.40 8.34 20.94
C SER A 147 -25.16 9.67 20.94
N GLY A 148 -24.51 10.78 20.61
CA GLY A 148 -25.11 12.11 20.52
C GLY A 148 -25.53 12.51 19.11
N ASP A 149 -25.12 11.73 18.10
CA ASP A 149 -25.47 12.01 16.71
C ASP A 149 -26.85 11.40 16.43
N GLY A 150 -27.89 12.21 16.48
CA GLY A 150 -29.25 11.76 16.18
C GLY A 150 -29.31 11.05 14.83
N VAL A 151 -30.03 9.97 14.80
CA VAL A 151 -30.35 9.23 13.57
C VAL A 151 -31.27 10.07 12.72
#